data_8e585a43624d6ff462f8e06a6e5ca211
#
_entry.id   8e585a43624d6ff462f8e06a6e5ca211
#
_cell.length_a   1.000
_cell.length_b   1.000
_cell.length_c   1.000
_cell.angle_alpha   90.00
_cell.angle_beta   90.00
_cell.angle_gamma   90.00
#
_symmetry.space_group_name_H-M   'P 1'
#
loop_
_entity.id
_entity.type
_entity.pdbx_description
1 polymer ?
#
loop_
_entity_poly.entity_id
_entity_poly.type
_entity_poly.pdbx_seq_one_letter_code
_entity_poly.pdbx_strand_id
1 'polypeptide(L)' 'MLKDEAIKYFGSQRAIAEKLNLSDSAVSQWKEIVPERVALKLNRITNGKLKYKPELYSRVA' A
#
# COMPACT_ATOMS: atom_id res chain seq x y z
N MET A 1 -3.13 -5.55 1.82
CA MET A 1 -3.62 -4.46 0.94
C MET A 1 -3.12 -4.69 -0.47
N LEU A 2 -4.02 -4.69 -1.41
CA LEU A 2 -3.63 -4.87 -2.81
C LEU A 2 -3.09 -3.57 -3.38
N LYS A 3 -2.06 -3.68 -4.19
CA LYS A 3 -1.47 -2.50 -4.84
C LYS A 3 -2.50 -1.75 -5.67
N ASP A 4 -3.37 -2.48 -6.38
CA ASP A 4 -4.42 -1.86 -7.19
C ASP A 4 -5.40 -1.04 -6.35
N GLU A 5 -5.70 -1.49 -5.15
CA GLU A 5 -6.58 -0.75 -4.26
C GLU A 5 -5.96 0.60 -3.89
N ALA A 6 -4.68 0.58 -3.59
CA ALA A 6 -3.96 1.81 -3.24
C ALA A 6 -3.89 2.76 -4.44
N ILE A 7 -3.62 2.22 -5.63
CA ILE A 7 -3.57 3.03 -6.84
C ILE A 7 -4.92 3.67 -7.13
N LYS A 8 -6.00 2.92 -6.98
CA LYS A 8 -7.35 3.45 -7.18
C LYS A 8 -7.66 4.57 -6.20
N TYR A 9 -7.25 4.39 -4.96
CA TYR A 9 -7.53 5.40 -3.93
C TYR A 9 -6.79 6.70 -4.20
N PHE A 10 -5.51 6.63 -4.51
CA PHE A 10 -4.67 7.81 -4.71
C PHE A 10 -4.67 8.33 -6.14
N GLY A 11 -5.14 7.53 -7.08
CA GLY A 11 -5.22 7.91 -8.48
C GLY A 11 -4.06 7.46 -9.35
N SER A 12 -2.90 7.26 -8.78
CA SER A 12 -1.74 6.80 -9.53
C SER A 12 -0.65 6.30 -8.60
N GLN A 13 0.29 5.56 -9.19
CA GLN A 13 1.47 5.08 -8.46
C GLN A 13 2.32 6.24 -7.96
N ARG A 14 2.44 7.27 -8.78
CA ARG A 14 3.23 8.46 -8.41
C ARG A 14 2.61 9.17 -7.22
N ALA A 15 1.29 9.25 -7.17
CA ALA A 15 0.61 9.88 -6.04
C ALA A 15 0.89 9.13 -4.74
N ILE A 16 0.96 7.80 -4.80
CA ILE A 16 1.32 7.00 -3.65
C ILE A 16 2.74 7.31 -3.21
N ALA A 17 3.66 7.36 -4.16
CA ALA A 17 5.07 7.65 -3.86
C ALA A 17 5.22 9.01 -3.18
N GLU A 18 4.54 10.01 -3.69
CA GLU A 18 4.59 11.35 -3.11
C GLU A 18 4.03 11.35 -1.68
N LYS A 19 2.92 10.66 -1.48
CA LYS A 19 2.28 10.61 -0.17
C LYS A 19 3.14 9.93 0.87
N LEU A 20 3.88 8.92 0.45
CA LEU A 20 4.75 8.16 1.34
C LEU A 20 6.18 8.68 1.37
N ASN A 21 6.46 9.71 0.59
CA ASN A 21 7.81 10.25 0.46
C ASN A 21 8.80 9.19 -0.01
N LEU A 22 8.36 8.42 -1.02
CA LEU A 22 9.16 7.36 -1.62
C LEU A 22 9.43 7.70 -3.08
N SER A 23 10.39 7.01 -3.69
CA SER A 23 10.63 7.15 -5.12
C SER A 23 9.61 6.32 -5.90
N ASP A 24 9.40 6.67 -7.16
CA ASP A 24 8.55 5.88 -8.04
C ASP A 24 9.07 4.45 -8.16
N SER A 25 10.39 4.29 -8.19
CA SER A 25 11.01 2.97 -8.25
C SER A 25 10.63 2.10 -7.06
N ALA A 26 10.60 2.70 -5.87
CA ALA A 26 10.26 1.95 -4.66
C ALA A 26 8.83 1.40 -4.75
N VAL A 27 7.90 2.22 -5.21
CA VAL A 27 6.51 1.80 -5.37
C VAL A 27 6.39 0.79 -6.50
N SER A 28 7.14 1.00 -7.58
CA SER A 28 7.13 0.13 -8.73
C SER A 28 7.60 -1.30 -8.40
N GLN A 29 8.45 -1.42 -7.40
CA GLN A 29 8.97 -2.71 -6.98
C GLN A 29 7.95 -3.54 -6.19
N TRP A 30 6.88 -2.93 -5.75
CA TRP A 30 5.83 -3.69 -5.08
C TRP A 30 5.19 -4.65 -6.06
N LYS A 31 4.91 -5.86 -5.61
CA LYS A 31 4.20 -6.84 -6.41
C LYS A 31 2.71 -6.58 -6.33
N GLU A 32 1.91 -7.62 -6.37
CA GLU A 32 0.46 -7.44 -6.29
C GLU A 32 0.00 -6.93 -4.93
N ILE A 33 0.78 -7.21 -3.90
CA ILE A 33 0.43 -6.86 -2.53
C ILE A 33 1.41 -5.81 -2.03
N VAL A 34 0.86 -4.76 -1.43
CA VAL A 34 1.64 -3.70 -0.80
C VAL A 34 2.41 -4.29 0.39
N PRO A 35 3.67 -3.91 0.60
CA PRO A 35 4.41 -4.41 1.77
C PRO A 35 3.66 -4.10 3.06
N GLU A 36 3.73 -5.02 4.02
CA GLU A 36 2.98 -4.89 5.26
C GLU A 36 3.21 -3.56 5.96
N ARG A 37 4.46 -3.14 6.06
CA ARG A 37 4.81 -1.87 6.69
C ARG A 37 4.08 -0.71 6.04
N VAL A 38 4.05 -0.70 4.71
CA VAL A 38 3.40 0.35 3.96
C VAL A 38 1.88 0.27 4.10
N ALA A 39 1.35 -0.95 4.12
CA ALA A 39 -0.08 -1.15 4.30
C ALA A 39 -0.57 -0.58 5.63
N LEU A 40 0.19 -0.80 6.69
CA LEU A 40 -0.14 -0.25 8.00
C LEU A 40 -0.13 1.28 7.96
N LYS A 41 0.86 1.85 7.29
CA LYS A 41 0.96 3.30 7.15
C LYS A 41 -0.19 3.86 6.34
N LEU A 42 -0.54 3.21 5.23
CA LEU A 42 -1.63 3.66 4.38
C LEU A 42 -2.98 3.56 5.10
N ASN A 43 -3.17 2.51 5.87
CA ASN A 43 -4.37 2.39 6.69
C ASN A 43 -4.50 3.58 7.64
N ARG A 44 -3.39 3.96 8.24
CA ARG A 44 -3.36 5.06 9.20
C ARG A 44 -3.64 6.42 8.55
N ILE A 45 -2.93 6.72 7.46
CA ILE A 45 -3.07 8.04 6.84
C ILE A 45 -4.37 8.22 6.08
N THR A 46 -5.04 7.12 5.73
CA THR A 46 -6.34 7.18 5.05
C THR A 46 -7.52 7.02 6.02
N ASN A 47 -7.25 6.97 7.31
CA ASN A 47 -8.28 6.75 8.33
C ASN A 47 -9.06 5.47 8.10
N GLY A 48 -8.37 4.43 7.67
CA GLY A 48 -8.99 3.13 7.46
C GLY A 48 -9.73 2.95 6.15
N LYS A 49 -9.69 3.95 5.27
CA LYS A 49 -10.32 3.80 3.95
C LYS A 49 -9.59 2.75 3.12
N LEU A 50 -8.27 2.70 3.26
CA LEU A 50 -7.49 1.58 2.75
C LEU A 50 -7.22 0.66 3.94
N LYS A 51 -7.94 -0.43 3.99
CA LYS A 51 -7.88 -1.32 5.15
C LYS A 51 -6.69 -2.26 5.07
N TYR A 52 -5.97 -2.33 6.18
CA TYR A 52 -4.94 -3.34 6.35
C TYR A 52 -5.62 -4.68 6.58
N LYS A 53 -5.25 -5.66 5.77
CA LYS A 53 -5.81 -7.02 5.87
C LYS A 53 -4.73 -7.98 6.34
N PRO A 54 -4.73 -8.35 7.62
CA PRO A 54 -3.69 -9.25 8.14
C PRO A 54 -3.61 -10.57 7.39
N GLU A 55 -4.73 -11.07 6.86
CA GLU A 55 -4.76 -12.35 6.17
C GLU A 55 -3.91 -12.37 4.91
N LEU A 56 -3.62 -11.21 4.33
CA LEU A 56 -2.75 -11.13 3.15
C LEU A 56 -1.28 -11.28 3.53
N TYR A 57 -0.96 -11.08 4.79
CA TYR A 57 0.42 -11.10 5.28
C TYR A 57 0.66 -12.24 6.26
N SER A 58 -0.41 -12.88 6.67
CA SER A 58 -0.32 -14.00 7.59
C SER A 58 0.28 -15.19 6.86
N ARG A 59 1.31 -15.76 7.44
CA ARG A 59 1.87 -17.00 6.92
C ARG A 59 1.42 -18.12 7.82
N VAL A 60 0.65 -19.01 7.24
CA VAL A 60 0.24 -20.20 7.99
C VAL A 60 1.45 -21.10 8.06
N ALA A 61 1.90 -21.29 9.25
CA ALA A 61 3.01 -22.17 9.47
C ALA A 61 2.53 -23.62 9.41
#